data_02f3353f88194df6f8ab31df2acddf71
#
_entry.id   02f3353f88194df6f8ab31df2acddf71
#
_cell.length_a   1.000
_cell.length_b   1.000
_cell.length_c   1.000
_cell.angle_alpha   90.00
_cell.angle_beta   90.00
_cell.angle_gamma   90.00
#
_symmetry.space_group_name_H-M   'P 1'
#
loop_
_entity.id
_entity.type
_entity.pdbx_description
1 polymer ?
#
loop_
_entity_poly.entity_id
_entity_poly.type
_entity_poly.pdbx_seq_one_letter_code
_entity_poly.pdbx_strand_id
1 'polypeptide(L)'
;MKSHKLIKAREYEAEKDREIPAEERPLFHLSSRCGWMNDPNGFSVYDGIYHLFYQYYPYAPVWGPMHWGHAVSRDLVTWQYRPAALAPDTPADCDGCFSGSAVTLADGRHMLMYTGVMPEGNGSGRQLQVQCLAFGDGNEYEKHDGNPVLAATDLPEGLSCYDFRDPKLFRRADGTYGCVACGCTADRDARILLFRSDNGLDWHFESILAANHHRFGTIWECPDFFLLDGKAVLLCSPMDMQKTGKYSGGKGTLCLIGDYDRENCVLMNEQDQPVDEGIDFYATQTLLTPDGRRIMTAWMANWDNLQNNAEGLRWFGQMILPRELTVRNGRLCQQPVRELLAYRHDRHAYKDVPVSQKTELNGIRGRTMDVTLVIRPGDGGYRLFEIRLAEDDAFHTSFIYDRGRQEITADRSCSGAETAVLHRKSFRITEYSNELKLRLVLDRYSAELFVNDGEQTFTMTIGTDLGAEGISFRADGNAVMDIESFTLRKPA
;
A
#
# COMPACT_ATOMS: atom_id res chain seq x y z
N MET A 1 9.00 18.84 25.50
CA MET A 1 9.98 19.62 24.68
C MET A 1 10.46 18.73 23.54
N LYS A 2 10.42 19.21 22.30
CA LYS A 2 10.86 18.40 21.13
C LYS A 2 12.33 18.01 21.25
N SER A 3 12.64 16.79 20.88
CA SER A 3 14.03 16.30 20.88
C SER A 3 14.88 16.99 19.81
N HIS A 4 16.18 16.99 20.01
CA HIS A 4 17.13 17.52 19.03
C HIS A 4 17.06 16.72 17.69
N LYS A 5 16.86 15.38 17.75
CA LYS A 5 16.74 14.56 16.53
C LYS A 5 15.51 14.93 15.73
N LEU A 6 14.35 15.14 16.37
CA LEU A 6 13.11 15.54 15.69
C LEU A 6 13.23 16.94 15.07
N ILE A 7 13.80 17.90 15.81
CA ILE A 7 14.05 19.27 15.30
C ILE A 7 14.94 19.21 14.06
N LYS A 8 16.05 18.48 14.13
CA LYS A 8 17.00 18.33 13.02
C LYS A 8 16.35 17.70 11.78
N ALA A 9 15.51 16.66 11.96
CA ALA A 9 14.79 16.03 10.85
C ALA A 9 13.84 17.00 10.16
N ARG A 10 13.09 17.80 10.94
CA ARG A 10 12.16 18.82 10.44
C ARG A 10 12.84 19.97 9.70
N GLU A 11 13.97 20.43 10.21
CA GLU A 11 14.76 21.47 9.54
C GLU A 11 15.31 20.96 8.21
N TYR A 12 15.87 19.74 8.20
CA TYR A 12 16.43 19.13 7.02
C TYR A 12 15.36 18.90 5.93
N GLU A 13 14.22 18.28 6.28
CA GLU A 13 13.16 18.03 5.31
C GLU A 13 12.57 19.32 4.74
N ALA A 14 12.46 20.39 5.56
CA ALA A 14 11.95 21.67 5.10
C ALA A 14 12.92 22.39 4.14
N GLU A 15 14.23 22.18 4.31
CA GLU A 15 15.26 22.66 3.37
C GLU A 15 15.17 21.87 2.06
N LYS A 16 15.21 20.54 2.14
CA LYS A 16 15.28 19.65 0.96
C LYS A 16 14.00 19.65 0.13
N ASP A 17 12.84 19.79 0.74
CA ASP A 17 11.56 19.90 0.03
C ASP A 17 11.53 21.06 -0.97
N ARG A 18 12.16 22.21 -0.62
CA ARG A 18 12.25 23.37 -1.52
C ARG A 18 13.13 23.14 -2.75
N GLU A 19 14.04 22.17 -2.68
CA GLU A 19 14.93 21.82 -3.78
C GLU A 19 14.27 20.86 -4.79
N ILE A 20 13.09 20.29 -4.47
CA ILE A 20 12.39 19.31 -5.30
C ILE A 20 11.25 20.01 -6.05
N PRO A 21 11.36 20.20 -7.38
CA PRO A 21 10.30 20.79 -8.18
C PRO A 21 9.01 19.98 -8.12
N ALA A 22 7.86 20.64 -8.20
CA ALA A 22 6.56 19.97 -8.20
C ALA A 22 6.38 19.04 -9.41
N GLU A 23 7.08 19.31 -10.51
CA GLU A 23 7.09 18.51 -11.73
C GLU A 23 7.80 17.17 -11.55
N GLU A 24 8.73 17.07 -10.60
CA GLU A 24 9.44 15.84 -10.24
C GLU A 24 8.66 14.96 -9.25
N ARG A 25 7.44 15.34 -8.87
CA ARG A 25 6.57 14.57 -7.97
C ARG A 25 5.40 13.95 -8.74
N PRO A 26 4.82 12.86 -8.26
CA PRO A 26 3.52 12.41 -8.72
C PRO A 26 2.47 13.53 -8.64
N LEU A 27 1.46 13.49 -9.49
CA LEU A 27 0.41 14.51 -9.48
C LEU A 27 -0.51 14.36 -8.27
N PHE A 28 -0.87 13.12 -7.93
CA PHE A 28 -1.85 12.80 -6.88
C PHE A 28 -1.44 11.63 -5.97
N HIS A 29 -0.39 10.89 -6.25
CA HIS A 29 0.16 9.92 -5.30
C HIS A 29 1.01 10.64 -4.25
N LEU A 30 0.88 10.24 -2.98
CA LEU A 30 1.77 10.74 -1.94
C LEU A 30 3.17 10.13 -2.12
N SER A 31 4.16 10.95 -2.43
CA SER A 31 5.57 10.55 -2.44
C SER A 31 6.26 10.91 -1.12
N SER A 32 7.49 10.42 -0.91
CA SER A 32 8.34 10.92 0.17
C SER A 32 8.55 12.43 0.03
N ARG A 33 8.51 13.15 1.15
CA ARG A 33 8.79 14.58 1.16
C ARG A 33 10.21 14.90 0.68
N CYS A 34 11.18 14.14 1.18
CA CYS A 34 12.55 13.99 0.70
C CYS A 34 13.10 12.64 1.22
N GLY A 35 14.27 12.22 0.80
CA GLY A 35 14.85 10.98 1.30
C GLY A 35 14.00 9.76 1.01
N TRP A 36 13.79 8.89 1.98
CA TRP A 36 13.15 7.57 1.85
C TRP A 36 11.75 7.49 2.46
N MET A 37 10.85 6.76 1.81
CA MET A 37 9.54 6.35 2.32
C MET A 37 9.31 4.87 2.05
N ASN A 38 8.74 4.15 3.04
CA ASN A 38 8.14 2.82 2.85
C ASN A 38 6.74 2.76 3.50
N ASP A 39 6.44 1.86 4.38
CA ASP A 39 5.09 1.52 4.88
C ASP A 39 4.23 2.73 5.25
N PRO A 40 2.95 2.75 4.86
CA PRO A 40 1.97 3.67 5.42
C PRO A 40 1.75 3.38 6.90
N ASN A 41 1.65 4.42 7.71
CA ASN A 41 1.44 4.35 9.14
C ASN A 41 0.31 5.29 9.56
N GLY A 42 -0.36 4.99 10.67
CA GLY A 42 -1.31 5.90 11.27
C GLY A 42 -2.40 6.42 10.33
N PHE A 43 -2.76 5.64 9.29
CA PHE A 43 -3.79 6.03 8.33
C PHE A 43 -5.14 6.11 9.04
N SER A 44 -5.65 7.33 9.23
CA SER A 44 -6.77 7.61 10.14
C SER A 44 -7.54 8.86 9.75
N VAL A 45 -8.69 9.04 10.37
CA VAL A 45 -9.44 10.31 10.34
C VAL A 45 -9.34 10.94 11.72
N TYR A 46 -8.87 12.17 11.78
CA TYR A 46 -8.83 12.96 12.99
C TYR A 46 -9.28 14.40 12.71
N ASP A 47 -10.20 14.91 13.51
CA ASP A 47 -10.82 16.22 13.34
C ASP A 47 -11.33 16.50 11.91
N GLY A 48 -11.95 15.48 11.27
CA GLY A 48 -12.49 15.55 9.92
C GLY A 48 -11.45 15.63 8.80
N ILE A 49 -10.18 15.39 9.10
CA ILE A 49 -9.05 15.38 8.16
C ILE A 49 -8.49 13.96 8.08
N TYR A 50 -8.13 13.52 6.89
CA TYR A 50 -7.39 12.28 6.68
C TYR A 50 -5.92 12.50 7.00
N HIS A 51 -5.38 11.68 7.87
CA HIS A 51 -3.96 11.67 8.23
C HIS A 51 -3.31 10.41 7.68
N LEU A 52 -2.14 10.56 7.10
CA LEU A 52 -1.28 9.46 6.67
C LEU A 52 0.13 9.75 7.14
N PHE A 53 0.60 8.91 8.04
CA PHE A 53 2.01 8.86 8.40
C PHE A 53 2.69 7.79 7.56
N TYR A 54 4.02 7.77 7.57
CA TYR A 54 4.78 6.78 6.82
C TYR A 54 6.16 6.58 7.41
N GLN A 55 6.70 5.40 7.23
CA GLN A 55 8.10 5.12 7.52
C GLN A 55 8.98 6.05 6.72
N TYR A 56 9.90 6.74 7.39
CA TYR A 56 10.59 7.89 6.82
C TYR A 56 12.04 7.98 7.26
N TYR A 57 12.95 8.11 6.29
CA TYR A 57 14.32 8.51 6.56
C TYR A 57 14.63 9.79 5.75
N PRO A 58 14.65 10.97 6.40
CA PRO A 58 14.73 12.25 5.68
C PRO A 58 16.08 12.50 5.01
N TYR A 59 17.15 11.91 5.51
CA TYR A 59 18.53 12.31 5.19
C TYR A 59 19.09 11.73 3.89
N ALA A 60 18.51 10.65 3.39
CA ALA A 60 18.92 10.01 2.14
C ALA A 60 17.79 9.15 1.55
N PRO A 61 17.75 8.93 0.22
CA PRO A 61 16.74 8.09 -0.43
C PRO A 61 17.05 6.59 -0.30
N VAL A 62 17.47 6.17 0.89
CA VAL A 62 17.77 4.79 1.30
C VAL A 62 17.19 4.52 2.67
N TRP A 63 16.94 3.27 2.98
CA TRP A 63 16.49 2.86 4.31
C TRP A 63 17.54 3.22 5.39
N GLY A 64 17.09 3.73 6.52
CA GLY A 64 17.94 4.14 7.65
C GLY A 64 17.16 4.13 8.97
N PRO A 65 17.67 4.72 10.06
CA PRO A 65 16.93 4.82 11.31
C PRO A 65 15.60 5.54 11.12
N MET A 66 14.50 4.77 11.17
CA MET A 66 13.18 5.23 10.78
C MET A 66 12.64 6.32 11.70
N HIS A 67 12.10 7.34 11.07
CA HIS A 67 11.23 8.36 11.61
C HIS A 67 9.80 8.09 11.12
N TRP A 68 8.83 8.87 11.56
CA TRP A 68 7.52 8.95 10.92
C TRP A 68 7.39 10.30 10.20
N GLY A 69 7.29 10.25 8.86
CA GLY A 69 6.81 11.35 8.06
C GLY A 69 5.30 11.52 8.23
N HIS A 70 4.74 12.66 7.82
CA HIS A 70 3.33 12.97 8.01
C HIS A 70 2.78 13.78 6.83
N ALA A 71 1.60 13.41 6.38
CA ALA A 71 0.82 14.14 5.40
C ALA A 71 -0.66 14.11 5.75
N VAL A 72 -1.41 15.11 5.29
CA VAL A 72 -2.84 15.22 5.51
C VAL A 72 -3.59 15.46 4.21
N SER A 73 -4.85 15.02 4.15
CA SER A 73 -5.72 15.21 3.00
C SER A 73 -7.16 15.50 3.44
N ARG A 74 -7.90 16.23 2.60
CA ARG A 74 -9.35 16.41 2.76
C ARG A 74 -10.17 15.54 1.81
N ASP A 75 -9.52 14.94 0.82
CA ASP A 75 -10.15 14.23 -0.30
C ASP A 75 -9.46 12.91 -0.68
N LEU A 76 -8.47 12.46 0.10
CA LEU A 76 -7.70 11.23 -0.14
C LEU A 76 -6.87 11.24 -1.45
N VAL A 77 -6.95 12.28 -2.26
CA VAL A 77 -6.26 12.41 -3.55
C VAL A 77 -5.17 13.47 -3.50
N THR A 78 -5.45 14.62 -2.91
CA THR A 78 -4.46 15.68 -2.72
C THR A 78 -3.90 15.65 -1.30
N TRP A 79 -2.58 15.53 -1.19
CA TRP A 79 -1.88 15.44 0.10
C TRP A 79 -1.04 16.69 0.36
N GLN A 80 -1.02 17.12 1.62
CA GLN A 80 -0.20 18.21 2.13
C GLN A 80 0.78 17.68 3.16
N TYR A 81 2.07 17.87 2.94
CA TYR A 81 3.09 17.49 3.91
C TYR A 81 2.95 18.28 5.19
N ARG A 82 3.13 17.60 6.31
CA ARG A 82 3.29 18.12 7.65
C ARG A 82 4.73 17.84 8.12
N PRO A 83 5.22 18.53 9.14
CA PRO A 83 6.50 18.18 9.73
C PRO A 83 6.51 16.73 10.25
N ALA A 84 7.66 16.07 10.16
CA ALA A 84 7.86 14.73 10.69
C ALA A 84 7.27 14.60 12.12
N ALA A 85 6.51 13.54 12.37
CA ALA A 85 5.80 13.35 13.62
C ALA A 85 6.67 12.74 14.72
N LEU A 86 7.49 11.73 14.38
CA LEU A 86 8.34 10.99 15.31
C LEU A 86 9.77 10.89 14.79
N ALA A 87 10.73 10.88 15.72
CA ALA A 87 12.14 10.56 15.48
C ALA A 87 12.61 9.48 16.45
N PRO A 88 13.66 8.70 16.15
CA PRO A 88 14.20 7.68 17.05
C PRO A 88 15.04 8.33 18.17
N ASP A 89 14.39 8.82 19.21
CA ASP A 89 14.97 9.76 20.18
C ASP A 89 14.76 9.38 21.66
N THR A 90 14.16 8.22 21.92
CA THR A 90 14.01 7.67 23.28
C THR A 90 14.75 6.34 23.42
N PRO A 91 15.04 5.85 24.63
CA PRO A 91 15.66 4.55 24.82
C PRO A 91 14.88 3.39 24.19
N ALA A 92 13.55 3.47 24.15
CA ALA A 92 12.69 2.42 23.60
C ALA A 92 12.66 2.35 22.07
N ASP A 93 13.18 3.38 21.40
CA ASP A 93 13.14 3.49 19.93
C ASP A 93 14.42 4.06 19.31
N CYS A 94 15.54 4.02 20.03
CA CYS A 94 16.77 4.71 19.62
C CYS A 94 17.37 4.22 18.28
N ASP A 95 16.99 3.01 17.83
CA ASP A 95 17.38 2.42 16.54
C ASP A 95 16.31 2.63 15.45
N GLY A 96 15.08 3.03 15.81
CA GLY A 96 14.03 3.32 14.84
C GLY A 96 12.63 3.38 15.44
N CYS A 97 11.78 4.25 14.87
CA CYS A 97 10.33 4.23 15.03
C CYS A 97 9.75 3.44 13.85
N PHE A 98 9.54 2.13 14.03
CA PHE A 98 9.00 1.26 12.97
C PHE A 98 7.49 1.43 12.83
N SER A 99 6.88 0.62 11.95
CA SER A 99 5.50 0.76 11.54
C SER A 99 4.50 0.64 12.68
N GLY A 100 3.33 1.22 12.46
CA GLY A 100 2.22 1.24 13.40
C GLY A 100 1.04 2.03 12.88
N SER A 101 0.10 2.36 13.76
CA SER A 101 -1.20 2.91 13.38
C SER A 101 -1.67 4.03 14.32
N ALA A 102 -2.89 4.55 14.06
CA ALA A 102 -3.48 5.60 14.88
C ALA A 102 -4.97 5.32 15.17
N VAL A 103 -5.44 5.89 16.27
CA VAL A 103 -6.86 5.92 16.64
C VAL A 103 -7.17 7.19 17.43
N THR A 104 -8.40 7.69 17.32
CA THR A 104 -8.89 8.76 18.18
C THR A 104 -9.42 8.18 19.49
N LEU A 105 -8.91 8.65 20.62
CA LEU A 105 -9.36 8.25 21.95
C LEU A 105 -10.72 8.88 22.29
N ALA A 106 -11.38 8.35 23.31
CA ALA A 106 -12.66 8.87 23.80
C ALA A 106 -12.55 10.31 24.37
N ASP A 107 -11.37 10.72 24.83
CA ASP A 107 -11.08 12.08 25.30
C ASP A 107 -10.72 13.05 24.16
N GLY A 108 -10.75 12.60 22.91
CA GLY A 108 -10.50 13.40 21.71
C GLY A 108 -9.03 13.49 21.29
N ARG A 109 -8.07 12.92 22.03
CA ARG A 109 -6.68 12.90 21.60
C ARG A 109 -6.46 11.95 20.43
N HIS A 110 -5.56 12.31 19.52
CA HIS A 110 -5.08 11.41 18.47
C HIS A 110 -3.93 10.58 19.03
N MET A 111 -4.13 9.27 19.17
CA MET A 111 -3.13 8.33 19.67
C MET A 111 -2.47 7.58 18.50
N LEU A 112 -1.15 7.62 18.48
CA LEU A 112 -0.32 6.77 17.62
C LEU A 112 0.22 5.61 18.46
N MET A 113 0.21 4.41 17.91
CA MET A 113 0.96 3.26 18.43
C MET A 113 1.94 2.81 17.35
N TYR A 114 3.20 2.67 17.70
CA TYR A 114 4.28 2.33 16.79
C TYR A 114 5.25 1.32 17.42
N THR A 115 5.99 0.62 16.58
CA THR A 115 7.04 -0.27 17.06
C THR A 115 8.31 0.50 17.33
N GLY A 116 8.72 0.56 18.58
CA GLY A 116 10.04 1.03 18.97
C GLY A 116 11.09 -0.07 18.80
N VAL A 117 12.23 0.29 18.22
CA VAL A 117 13.36 -0.62 18.04
C VAL A 117 14.53 -0.16 18.89
N MET A 118 15.04 -1.08 19.72
CA MET A 118 16.12 -0.81 20.66
C MET A 118 17.12 -1.97 20.71
N PRO A 119 18.40 -1.71 21.06
CA PRO A 119 19.37 -2.80 21.23
C PRO A 119 18.96 -3.68 22.42
N GLU A 120 19.21 -4.99 22.32
CA GLU A 120 18.97 -5.94 23.42
C GLU A 120 19.85 -5.65 24.66
N GLY A 121 20.94 -4.91 24.51
CA GLY A 121 21.77 -4.46 25.61
C GLY A 121 22.77 -5.50 26.16
N ASN A 122 22.74 -6.74 25.67
CA ASN A 122 23.60 -7.83 26.11
C ASN A 122 24.83 -8.08 25.22
N GLY A 123 25.10 -7.19 24.25
CA GLY A 123 26.21 -7.31 23.29
C GLY A 123 25.95 -8.32 22.16
N SER A 124 24.75 -8.86 22.03
CA SER A 124 24.37 -9.81 20.96
C SER A 124 24.31 -9.19 19.57
N GLY A 125 24.20 -7.87 19.49
CA GLY A 125 23.90 -7.14 18.24
C GLY A 125 22.44 -7.27 17.77
N ARG A 126 21.58 -7.94 18.57
CA ARG A 126 20.15 -8.07 18.27
C ARG A 126 19.37 -6.85 18.71
N GLN A 127 18.24 -6.63 18.07
CA GLN A 127 17.29 -5.56 18.37
C GLN A 127 16.00 -6.14 18.93
N LEU A 128 15.53 -5.56 20.01
CA LEU A 128 14.21 -5.84 20.57
C LEU A 128 13.17 -4.94 19.88
N GLN A 129 11.98 -5.49 19.70
CA GLN A 129 10.82 -4.78 19.17
C GLN A 129 9.76 -4.68 20.26
N VAL A 130 9.33 -3.46 20.53
CA VAL A 130 8.37 -3.14 21.60
C VAL A 130 7.33 -2.16 21.06
N GLN A 131 6.12 -2.12 21.68
CA GLN A 131 5.12 -1.18 21.23
C GLN A 131 5.11 0.07 22.11
N CYS A 132 5.12 1.22 21.44
CA CYS A 132 5.20 2.55 22.05
C CYS A 132 4.01 3.41 21.63
N LEU A 133 3.62 4.36 22.50
CA LEU A 133 2.57 5.33 22.24
C LEU A 133 3.11 6.74 22.04
N ALA A 134 2.40 7.52 21.23
CA ALA A 134 2.53 8.96 21.19
C ALA A 134 1.13 9.58 21.08
N PHE A 135 0.94 10.76 21.66
CA PHE A 135 -0.33 11.48 21.66
C PHE A 135 -0.18 12.84 21.01
N GLY A 136 -1.20 13.29 20.30
CA GLY A 136 -1.15 14.56 19.62
C GLY A 136 -2.50 15.15 19.29
N ASP A 137 -2.42 16.29 18.62
CA ASP A 137 -3.56 17.11 18.18
C ASP A 137 -3.74 17.14 16.64
N GLY A 138 -3.11 16.20 15.95
CA GLY A 138 -3.09 16.14 14.47
C GLY A 138 -1.96 16.93 13.83
N ASN A 139 -1.20 17.74 14.58
CA ASN A 139 -0.03 18.47 14.10
C ASN A 139 1.24 18.13 14.88
N GLU A 140 1.14 18.08 16.19
CA GLU A 140 2.24 17.81 17.09
C GLU A 140 1.97 16.55 17.91
N TYR A 141 3.03 15.77 18.14
CA TYR A 141 2.95 14.50 18.86
C TYR A 141 4.03 14.45 19.93
N GLU A 142 3.64 13.95 21.10
CA GLU A 142 4.54 13.70 22.23
C GLU A 142 4.50 12.23 22.60
N LYS A 143 5.67 11.62 22.74
CA LYS A 143 5.80 10.23 23.16
C LYS A 143 5.38 10.06 24.61
N HIS A 144 4.73 8.93 24.89
CA HIS A 144 4.27 8.61 26.23
C HIS A 144 5.46 8.31 27.16
N ASP A 145 5.45 8.90 28.34
CA ASP A 145 6.53 8.70 29.34
C ASP A 145 6.62 7.24 29.85
N GLY A 146 5.51 6.50 29.80
CA GLY A 146 5.42 5.11 30.19
C GLY A 146 5.79 4.09 29.08
N ASN A 147 6.39 4.55 27.97
CA ASN A 147 6.83 3.62 26.93
C ASN A 147 7.99 2.71 27.39
N PRO A 148 8.02 1.43 26.93
CA PRO A 148 7.05 0.77 26.06
C PRO A 148 5.80 0.31 26.82
N VAL A 149 4.64 0.25 26.14
CA VAL A 149 3.36 -0.23 26.70
C VAL A 149 3.09 -1.71 26.44
N LEU A 150 3.79 -2.31 25.48
CA LEU A 150 3.84 -3.76 25.25
C LEU A 150 5.29 -4.16 24.92
N ALA A 151 5.77 -5.21 25.58
CA ALA A 151 7.13 -5.71 25.49
C ALA A 151 7.15 -7.26 25.48
N ALA A 152 8.32 -7.85 25.52
CA ALA A 152 8.50 -9.31 25.55
C ALA A 152 7.73 -10.01 26.67
N THR A 153 7.53 -9.35 27.81
CA THR A 153 6.79 -9.88 28.98
C THR A 153 5.28 -10.02 28.74
N ASP A 154 4.76 -9.33 27.72
CA ASP A 154 3.34 -9.32 27.39
C ASP A 154 3.01 -10.33 26.27
N LEU A 155 4.04 -10.98 25.72
CA LEU A 155 3.89 -11.98 24.69
C LEU A 155 3.53 -13.35 25.29
N PRO A 156 2.66 -14.12 24.61
CA PRO A 156 2.47 -15.54 24.92
C PRO A 156 3.79 -16.32 24.85
N GLU A 157 3.86 -17.39 25.65
CA GLU A 157 5.01 -18.29 25.65
C GLU A 157 5.32 -18.83 24.23
N GLY A 158 6.60 -18.89 23.88
CA GLY A 158 7.09 -19.42 22.61
C GLY A 158 7.16 -18.40 21.46
N LEU A 159 6.80 -17.14 21.68
CA LEU A 159 6.94 -16.09 20.68
C LEU A 159 8.25 -15.31 20.81
N SER A 160 8.75 -14.86 19.67
CA SER A 160 9.98 -14.08 19.52
C SER A 160 9.75 -12.60 19.84
N CYS A 161 10.55 -12.03 20.74
CA CYS A 161 10.57 -10.60 21.02
C CYS A 161 11.35 -9.79 19.96
N TYR A 162 11.99 -10.44 19.01
CA TYR A 162 12.73 -9.83 17.91
C TYR A 162 11.86 -9.59 16.67
N ASP A 163 10.64 -10.16 16.65
CA ASP A 163 9.70 -10.09 15.54
C ASP A 163 8.30 -9.72 16.01
N PHE A 164 8.20 -8.80 16.97
CA PHE A 164 6.95 -8.29 17.53
C PHE A 164 6.72 -6.86 17.07
N ARG A 165 5.93 -6.64 16.00
CA ARG A 165 5.82 -5.34 15.36
C ARG A 165 4.49 -5.05 14.67
N ASP A 166 4.40 -3.83 14.14
CA ASP A 166 3.36 -3.31 13.26
C ASP A 166 1.97 -3.30 13.91
N PRO A 167 1.79 -2.62 15.06
CA PRO A 167 0.52 -2.61 15.77
C PRO A 167 -0.55 -1.86 14.96
N LYS A 168 -1.69 -2.50 14.71
CA LYS A 168 -2.87 -1.89 14.09
C LYS A 168 -3.99 -1.75 15.10
N LEU A 169 -4.27 -0.51 15.44
CA LEU A 169 -5.34 -0.11 16.36
C LEU A 169 -6.70 -0.06 15.68
N PHE A 170 -7.74 -0.42 16.42
CA PHE A 170 -9.12 -0.20 16.03
C PHE A 170 -10.02 0.00 17.25
N ARG A 171 -11.14 0.69 17.06
CA ARG A 171 -12.15 0.86 18.09
C ARG A 171 -13.14 -0.30 18.01
N ARG A 172 -13.43 -0.92 19.15
CA ARG A 172 -14.41 -1.99 19.27
C ARG A 172 -15.82 -1.44 19.43
N ALA A 173 -16.82 -2.25 19.13
CA ALA A 173 -18.24 -1.86 19.25
C ALA A 173 -18.67 -1.55 20.69
N ASP A 174 -18.00 -2.14 21.68
CA ASP A 174 -18.22 -1.89 23.10
C ASP A 174 -17.54 -0.60 23.61
N GLY A 175 -16.85 0.14 22.74
CA GLY A 175 -16.15 1.38 23.04
C GLY A 175 -14.71 1.18 23.54
N THR A 176 -14.26 -0.05 23.74
CA THR A 176 -12.87 -0.39 24.08
C THR A 176 -11.98 -0.35 22.81
N TYR A 177 -10.70 -0.63 22.98
CA TYR A 177 -9.71 -0.61 21.89
C TYR A 177 -9.18 -2.01 21.64
N GLY A 178 -8.99 -2.35 20.38
CA GLY A 178 -8.26 -3.53 19.93
C GLY A 178 -6.96 -3.13 19.25
N CYS A 179 -5.98 -4.01 19.34
CA CYS A 179 -4.73 -3.89 18.60
C CYS A 179 -4.35 -5.25 18.04
N VAL A 180 -4.18 -5.38 16.73
CA VAL A 180 -3.50 -6.55 16.18
C VAL A 180 -2.05 -6.21 15.89
N ALA A 181 -1.14 -7.14 16.19
CA ALA A 181 0.28 -7.00 15.92
C ALA A 181 0.86 -8.32 15.41
N CYS A 182 1.92 -8.22 14.62
CA CYS A 182 2.66 -9.39 14.17
C CYS A 182 3.53 -9.96 15.27
N GLY A 183 3.55 -11.28 15.36
CA GLY A 183 4.50 -12.05 16.13
C GLY A 183 4.94 -13.28 15.35
N CYS A 184 5.99 -13.95 15.79
CA CYS A 184 6.36 -15.23 15.21
C CYS A 184 6.96 -16.17 16.28
N THR A 185 6.84 -17.47 16.03
CA THR A 185 7.48 -18.49 16.85
C THR A 185 8.99 -18.60 16.57
N ALA A 186 9.71 -19.33 17.40
CA ALA A 186 11.15 -19.52 17.23
C ALA A 186 11.53 -20.20 15.89
N ASP A 187 10.64 -21.02 15.33
CA ASP A 187 10.78 -21.65 14.01
C ASP A 187 10.21 -20.79 12.86
N ARG A 188 9.99 -19.48 13.12
CA ARG A 188 9.55 -18.48 12.16
C ARG A 188 8.18 -18.76 11.54
N ASP A 189 7.24 -19.25 12.32
CA ASP A 189 5.84 -19.39 11.90
C ASP A 189 5.03 -18.19 12.43
N ALA A 190 4.49 -17.40 11.51
CA ALA A 190 3.82 -16.13 11.82
C ALA A 190 2.53 -16.32 12.63
N ARG A 191 2.28 -15.36 13.52
CA ARG A 191 1.05 -15.20 14.31
C ARG A 191 0.57 -13.76 14.23
N ILE A 192 -0.72 -13.57 14.15
CA ILE A 192 -1.35 -12.28 14.40
C ILE A 192 -1.93 -12.31 15.79
N LEU A 193 -1.37 -11.47 16.65
CA LEU A 193 -1.73 -11.35 18.07
C LEU A 193 -2.80 -10.29 18.21
N LEU A 194 -3.81 -10.55 19.03
CA LEU A 194 -4.84 -9.58 19.37
C LEU A 194 -4.67 -9.17 20.83
N PHE A 195 -4.60 -7.86 21.04
CA PHE A 195 -4.57 -7.22 22.36
C PHE A 195 -5.83 -6.37 22.55
N ARG A 196 -6.22 -6.18 23.81
CA ARG A 196 -7.34 -5.34 24.21
C ARG A 196 -6.88 -4.30 25.23
N SER A 197 -7.51 -3.12 25.19
CA SER A 197 -7.38 -2.08 26.20
C SER A 197 -8.72 -1.39 26.43
N ASP A 198 -9.06 -1.10 27.67
CA ASP A 198 -10.26 -0.35 28.03
C ASP A 198 -10.05 1.17 27.90
N ASN A 199 -8.80 1.63 28.06
CA ASN A 199 -8.44 3.05 28.12
C ASN A 199 -7.45 3.51 27.03
N GLY A 200 -6.93 2.58 26.21
CA GLY A 200 -5.90 2.84 25.21
C GLY A 200 -4.47 2.91 25.76
N LEU A 201 -4.27 2.73 27.07
CA LEU A 201 -2.96 2.80 27.72
C LEU A 201 -2.49 1.44 28.24
N ASP A 202 -3.39 0.74 28.94
CA ASP A 202 -3.11 -0.56 29.52
C ASP A 202 -3.59 -1.66 28.58
N TRP A 203 -2.66 -2.41 28.02
CA TRP A 203 -2.91 -3.42 27.00
C TRP A 203 -2.72 -4.84 27.54
N HIS A 204 -3.62 -5.74 27.18
CA HIS A 204 -3.59 -7.14 27.59
C HIS A 204 -3.74 -8.05 26.38
N PHE A 205 -2.96 -9.12 26.34
CA PHE A 205 -3.12 -10.17 25.34
C PHE A 205 -4.50 -10.83 25.46
N GLU A 206 -5.20 -10.98 24.33
CA GLU A 206 -6.54 -11.57 24.27
C GLU A 206 -6.54 -12.92 23.56
N SER A 207 -5.97 -12.98 22.33
CA SER A 207 -5.93 -14.22 21.55
C SER A 207 -4.84 -14.19 20.47
N ILE A 208 -4.59 -15.35 19.87
CA ILE A 208 -3.96 -15.45 18.55
C ILE A 208 -5.09 -15.39 17.52
N LEU A 209 -5.30 -14.22 16.88
CA LEU A 209 -6.35 -13.98 15.92
C LEU A 209 -6.24 -14.89 14.69
N ALA A 210 -5.01 -15.08 14.20
CA ALA A 210 -4.70 -15.93 13.06
C ALA A 210 -3.30 -16.53 13.18
N ALA A 211 -3.13 -17.75 12.64
CA ALA A 211 -1.87 -18.47 12.63
C ALA A 211 -1.53 -18.93 11.20
N ASN A 212 -0.26 -18.78 10.82
CA ASN A 212 0.21 -19.11 9.47
C ASN A 212 0.25 -20.62 9.21
N HIS A 213 0.68 -21.40 10.18
CA HIS A 213 0.93 -22.85 10.03
C HIS A 213 1.82 -23.15 8.82
N HIS A 214 2.86 -22.33 8.60
CA HIS A 214 3.82 -22.41 7.47
C HIS A 214 3.19 -22.39 6.08
N ARG A 215 1.95 -21.86 5.92
CA ARG A 215 1.26 -21.82 4.61
C ARG A 215 1.74 -20.68 3.70
N PHE A 216 2.03 -19.50 4.31
CA PHE A 216 2.29 -18.25 3.58
C PHE A 216 3.55 -17.58 4.13
N GLY A 217 4.72 -18.05 3.69
CA GLY A 217 6.00 -17.50 4.12
C GLY A 217 6.32 -17.73 5.59
N THR A 218 7.17 -16.86 6.16
CA THR A 218 7.75 -17.03 7.49
C THR A 218 7.21 -16.01 8.50
N ILE A 219 7.37 -14.73 8.22
CA ILE A 219 6.93 -13.61 9.06
C ILE A 219 5.85 -12.86 8.30
N TRP A 220 4.83 -12.39 9.01
CA TRP A 220 3.82 -11.49 8.46
C TRP A 220 4.04 -10.09 9.00
N GLU A 221 4.05 -9.10 8.12
CA GLU A 221 4.21 -7.69 8.46
C GLU A 221 2.92 -6.93 8.21
N CYS A 222 2.77 -5.76 8.83
CA CYS A 222 1.69 -4.81 8.60
C CYS A 222 0.28 -5.43 8.65
N PRO A 223 -0.12 -6.09 9.76
CA PRO A 223 -1.45 -6.67 9.88
C PRO A 223 -2.51 -5.58 9.93
N ASP A 224 -3.63 -5.79 9.24
CA ASP A 224 -4.80 -4.92 9.33
C ASP A 224 -6.07 -5.76 9.39
N PHE A 225 -6.78 -5.71 10.51
CA PHE A 225 -7.98 -6.51 10.76
C PHE A 225 -9.22 -5.64 10.86
N PHE A 226 -10.26 -6.00 10.12
CA PHE A 226 -11.54 -5.28 10.13
C PHE A 226 -12.70 -6.16 9.68
N LEU A 227 -13.92 -5.70 9.97
CA LEU A 227 -15.16 -6.29 9.45
C LEU A 227 -15.62 -5.47 8.23
N LEU A 228 -15.98 -6.15 7.15
CA LEU A 228 -16.45 -5.55 5.90
C LEU A 228 -17.48 -6.44 5.24
N ASP A 229 -18.65 -5.89 4.91
CA ASP A 229 -19.76 -6.58 4.22
C ASP A 229 -20.14 -7.92 4.88
N GLY A 230 -20.11 -7.95 6.21
CA GLY A 230 -20.46 -9.13 7.02
C GLY A 230 -19.37 -10.20 7.12
N LYS A 231 -18.18 -9.94 6.60
CA LYS A 231 -16.99 -10.82 6.69
C LYS A 231 -15.89 -10.20 7.56
N ALA A 232 -15.07 -11.06 8.12
CA ALA A 232 -13.81 -10.67 8.73
C ALA A 232 -12.72 -10.68 7.66
N VAL A 233 -11.95 -9.62 7.59
CA VAL A 233 -10.85 -9.43 6.67
C VAL A 233 -9.57 -9.18 7.45
N LEU A 234 -8.53 -9.93 7.14
CA LEU A 234 -7.19 -9.72 7.62
C LEU A 234 -6.25 -9.51 6.42
N LEU A 235 -5.63 -8.35 6.36
CA LEU A 235 -4.55 -8.06 5.43
C LEU A 235 -3.22 -8.21 6.14
N CYS A 236 -2.20 -8.73 5.45
CA CYS A 236 -0.82 -8.72 5.92
C CYS A 236 0.16 -8.86 4.76
N SER A 237 1.44 -8.64 5.04
CA SER A 237 2.52 -8.69 4.07
C SER A 237 3.53 -9.78 4.45
N PRO A 238 3.34 -11.03 3.97
CA PRO A 238 4.24 -12.13 4.28
C PRO A 238 5.62 -11.97 3.65
N MET A 239 6.65 -12.36 4.40
CA MET A 239 8.02 -12.55 3.94
C MET A 239 8.26 -13.99 3.52
N ASP A 240 9.18 -14.19 2.57
CA ASP A 240 9.67 -15.52 2.13
C ASP A 240 8.57 -16.48 1.63
N MET A 241 7.56 -15.93 0.95
CA MET A 241 6.49 -16.75 0.38
C MET A 241 7.03 -17.72 -0.66
N GLN A 242 6.48 -18.92 -0.69
CA GLN A 242 6.77 -19.89 -1.76
C GLN A 242 6.00 -19.52 -3.02
N LYS A 243 6.65 -19.67 -4.18
CA LYS A 243 5.96 -19.49 -5.47
C LYS A 243 4.94 -20.58 -5.67
N THR A 244 3.71 -20.20 -5.97
CA THR A 244 2.60 -21.12 -6.31
C THR A 244 1.93 -20.66 -7.59
N GLY A 245 0.86 -21.34 -8.03
CA GLY A 245 0.04 -20.84 -9.13
C GLY A 245 -0.70 -19.54 -8.84
N LYS A 246 -0.79 -19.14 -7.56
CA LYS A 246 -1.51 -17.95 -7.07
C LYS A 246 -0.57 -16.84 -6.56
N TYR A 247 0.57 -17.19 -6.01
CA TYR A 247 1.53 -16.25 -5.40
C TYR A 247 2.89 -16.29 -6.11
N SER A 248 3.49 -15.14 -6.30
CA SER A 248 4.77 -15.00 -7.03
C SER A 248 6.00 -15.51 -6.29
N GLY A 249 5.89 -15.70 -4.99
CA GLY A 249 7.03 -15.96 -4.10
C GLY A 249 7.71 -14.67 -3.62
N GLY A 250 8.63 -14.80 -2.65
CA GLY A 250 9.32 -13.66 -2.03
C GLY A 250 8.43 -12.87 -1.07
N LYS A 251 8.56 -11.55 -1.07
CA LYS A 251 7.73 -10.65 -0.27
C LYS A 251 6.43 -10.36 -0.98
N GLY A 252 5.31 -10.71 -0.38
CA GLY A 252 3.99 -10.60 -0.99
C GLY A 252 2.98 -9.86 -0.12
N THR A 253 1.73 -9.90 -0.57
CA THR A 253 0.58 -9.40 0.19
C THR A 253 -0.50 -10.45 0.24
N LEU A 254 -1.11 -10.62 1.40
CA LEU A 254 -2.09 -11.65 1.70
C LEU A 254 -3.35 -11.03 2.26
N CYS A 255 -4.49 -11.42 1.71
CA CYS A 255 -5.80 -11.16 2.29
C CYS A 255 -6.42 -12.49 2.70
N LEU A 256 -6.80 -12.61 3.96
CA LEU A 256 -7.62 -13.69 4.49
C LEU A 256 -9.03 -13.16 4.75
N ILE A 257 -10.05 -13.80 4.17
CA ILE A 257 -11.46 -13.44 4.33
C ILE A 257 -12.19 -14.63 4.92
N GLY A 258 -12.84 -14.44 6.08
CA GLY A 258 -13.51 -15.52 6.78
C GLY A 258 -14.62 -15.02 7.69
N ASP A 259 -14.87 -15.79 8.73
CA ASP A 259 -15.83 -15.48 9.78
C ASP A 259 -15.07 -15.11 11.07
N TYR A 260 -15.60 -14.20 11.87
CA TYR A 260 -15.01 -13.82 13.13
C TYR A 260 -15.75 -14.48 14.29
N ASP A 261 -15.09 -15.41 14.97
CA ASP A 261 -15.57 -15.94 16.25
C ASP A 261 -15.35 -14.88 17.33
N ARG A 262 -16.44 -14.24 17.77
CA ARG A 262 -16.40 -13.16 18.76
C ARG A 262 -16.13 -13.66 20.18
N GLU A 263 -16.44 -14.92 20.48
CA GLU A 263 -16.26 -15.52 21.80
C GLU A 263 -14.76 -15.84 22.03
N ASN A 264 -14.13 -16.47 21.04
CA ASN A 264 -12.74 -16.87 21.11
C ASN A 264 -11.78 -15.83 20.49
N CYS A 265 -12.33 -14.80 19.84
CA CYS A 265 -11.57 -13.74 19.17
C CYS A 265 -10.59 -14.27 18.12
N VAL A 266 -11.06 -15.17 17.23
CA VAL A 266 -10.25 -15.79 16.17
C VAL A 266 -10.90 -15.67 14.80
N LEU A 267 -10.07 -15.59 13.77
CA LEU A 267 -10.50 -15.68 12.36
C LEU A 267 -10.65 -17.15 11.97
N MET A 268 -11.81 -17.50 11.42
CA MET A 268 -12.14 -18.88 11.03
C MET A 268 -12.61 -18.96 9.59
N ASN A 269 -12.57 -20.18 9.02
CA ASN A 269 -13.08 -20.50 7.69
C ASN A 269 -12.53 -19.57 6.61
N GLU A 270 -11.28 -19.13 6.75
CA GLU A 270 -10.69 -18.13 5.87
C GLU A 270 -10.36 -18.71 4.48
N GLN A 271 -10.64 -17.90 3.47
CA GLN A 271 -10.14 -18.01 2.11
C GLN A 271 -9.05 -16.98 1.89
N ASP A 272 -8.02 -17.36 1.14
CA ASP A 272 -6.88 -16.50 0.86
C ASP A 272 -6.94 -15.90 -0.55
N GLN A 273 -6.41 -14.70 -0.72
CA GLN A 273 -6.11 -14.10 -2.04
C GLN A 273 -4.94 -13.12 -1.93
N PRO A 274 -4.20 -12.87 -3.03
CA PRO A 274 -3.31 -11.72 -3.11
C PRO A 274 -4.12 -10.43 -2.93
N VAL A 275 -3.55 -9.45 -2.25
CA VAL A 275 -4.17 -8.11 -2.19
C VAL A 275 -3.99 -7.39 -3.52
N ASP A 276 -2.79 -7.48 -4.09
CA ASP A 276 -2.45 -6.91 -5.39
C ASP A 276 -1.50 -7.85 -6.13
N GLU A 277 -1.65 -7.94 -7.44
CA GLU A 277 -0.84 -8.80 -8.31
C GLU A 277 0.44 -8.09 -8.82
N GLY A 278 0.61 -6.83 -8.44
CA GLY A 278 1.62 -5.93 -8.99
C GLY A 278 3.05 -6.26 -8.63
N ILE A 279 3.96 -5.60 -9.35
CA ILE A 279 5.40 -5.67 -9.12
C ILE A 279 5.78 -4.84 -7.89
N ASP A 280 5.17 -3.66 -7.75
CA ASP A 280 5.51 -2.66 -6.76
C ASP A 280 4.33 -2.44 -5.82
N PHE A 281 4.15 -3.35 -4.86
CA PHE A 281 3.08 -3.26 -3.87
C PHE A 281 3.47 -4.01 -2.59
N TYR A 282 3.34 -3.35 -1.43
CA TYR A 282 3.63 -3.95 -0.12
C TYR A 282 2.99 -3.14 1.02
N ALA A 283 2.90 -3.71 2.25
CA ALA A 283 2.58 -3.01 3.49
C ALA A 283 1.25 -2.22 3.42
N THR A 284 0.13 -2.93 3.44
CA THR A 284 -1.21 -2.29 3.39
C THR A 284 -1.61 -1.69 4.73
N GLN A 285 -2.33 -0.56 4.69
CA GLN A 285 -3.04 -0.04 5.84
C GLN A 285 -4.40 0.55 5.46
N THR A 286 -5.42 0.32 6.31
CA THR A 286 -6.78 0.80 6.03
C THR A 286 -7.29 1.78 7.09
N LEU A 287 -8.29 2.58 6.72
CA LEU A 287 -9.12 3.37 7.63
C LEU A 287 -10.61 3.17 7.33
N LEU A 288 -11.45 3.44 8.31
CA LEU A 288 -12.89 3.59 8.13
C LEU A 288 -13.21 5.09 8.05
N THR A 289 -13.83 5.52 6.94
CA THR A 289 -14.25 6.91 6.76
C THR A 289 -15.51 7.23 7.57
N PRO A 290 -15.79 8.51 7.83
CA PRO A 290 -17.04 8.90 8.52
C PRO A 290 -18.32 8.51 7.77
N ASP A 291 -18.26 8.35 6.45
CA ASP A 291 -19.37 7.87 5.61
C ASP A 291 -19.44 6.34 5.48
N GLY A 292 -18.63 5.61 6.26
CA GLY A 292 -18.68 4.15 6.39
C GLY A 292 -17.91 3.35 5.34
N ARG A 293 -17.12 4.00 4.49
CA ARG A 293 -16.26 3.30 3.53
C ARG A 293 -14.97 2.78 4.20
N ARG A 294 -14.51 1.61 3.78
CA ARG A 294 -13.17 1.13 4.12
C ARG A 294 -12.21 1.53 3.01
N ILE A 295 -11.23 2.35 3.34
CA ILE A 295 -10.22 2.84 2.41
C ILE A 295 -8.87 2.23 2.74
N MET A 296 -8.16 1.75 1.71
CA MET A 296 -6.82 1.16 1.81
C MET A 296 -5.80 2.03 1.10
N THR A 297 -4.62 2.13 1.68
CA THR A 297 -3.39 2.55 1.01
C THR A 297 -2.30 1.50 1.22
N ALA A 298 -1.21 1.58 0.45
CA ALA A 298 -0.06 0.69 0.53
C ALA A 298 1.20 1.40 0.01
N TRP A 299 2.36 0.89 0.33
CA TRP A 299 3.60 1.32 -0.29
C TRP A 299 3.70 0.81 -1.74
N MET A 300 3.89 1.73 -2.69
CA MET A 300 4.08 1.42 -4.11
C MET A 300 5.54 1.10 -4.38
N ALA A 301 6.02 0.05 -3.76
CA ALA A 301 7.29 -0.62 -4.02
C ALA A 301 7.26 -2.02 -3.40
N ASN A 302 8.31 -2.79 -3.59
CA ASN A 302 8.47 -4.09 -2.96
C ASN A 302 9.95 -4.33 -2.66
N TRP A 303 10.25 -4.84 -1.47
CA TRP A 303 11.63 -5.06 -1.02
C TRP A 303 12.44 -5.96 -1.97
N ASP A 304 11.80 -6.93 -2.64
CA ASP A 304 12.46 -7.83 -3.57
C ASP A 304 12.79 -7.16 -4.92
N ASN A 305 12.25 -5.97 -5.17
CA ASN A 305 12.43 -5.21 -6.40
C ASN A 305 13.25 -3.92 -6.21
N LEU A 306 13.76 -3.69 -5.01
CA LEU A 306 14.59 -2.52 -4.72
C LEU A 306 16.00 -2.70 -5.28
N GLN A 307 16.47 -1.67 -5.95
CA GLN A 307 17.88 -1.52 -6.24
C GLN A 307 18.56 -0.66 -5.18
N ASN A 308 19.75 -1.05 -4.78
CA ASN A 308 20.56 -0.28 -3.83
C ASN A 308 21.16 1.01 -4.44
N ASN A 309 20.80 1.36 -5.67
CA ASN A 309 21.36 2.53 -6.34
C ASN A 309 20.37 3.70 -6.30
N ALA A 310 20.45 4.46 -5.22
CA ALA A 310 19.72 5.70 -5.02
C ALA A 310 20.51 6.95 -5.50
N GLU A 311 21.60 6.76 -6.23
CA GLU A 311 22.46 7.85 -6.68
C GLU A 311 21.70 8.81 -7.58
N GLY A 312 21.71 10.10 -7.24
CA GLY A 312 20.99 11.14 -7.95
C GLY A 312 19.52 11.34 -7.59
N LEU A 313 18.90 10.42 -6.81
CA LEU A 313 17.53 10.60 -6.35
C LEU A 313 17.48 11.58 -5.17
N ARG A 314 16.48 12.48 -5.19
CA ARG A 314 16.18 13.40 -4.09
C ARG A 314 15.17 12.81 -3.12
N TRP A 315 14.35 11.90 -3.60
CA TRP A 315 13.31 11.17 -2.84
C TRP A 315 13.11 9.77 -3.43
N PHE A 316 12.67 8.86 -2.58
CA PHE A 316 12.29 7.49 -2.99
C PHE A 316 11.06 7.04 -2.21
N GLY A 317 10.18 6.35 -2.93
CA GLY A 317 8.95 5.76 -2.40
C GLY A 317 7.73 6.67 -2.57
N GLN A 318 6.62 6.03 -2.88
CA GLN A 318 5.30 6.66 -2.97
C GLN A 318 4.23 5.67 -2.50
N MET A 319 3.07 6.18 -2.09
CA MET A 319 1.90 5.37 -1.79
C MET A 319 1.10 5.09 -3.05
N ILE A 320 0.30 4.02 -3.06
CA ILE A 320 -0.72 3.82 -4.08
C ILE A 320 -1.80 4.90 -3.97
N LEU A 321 -2.60 5.09 -5.03
CA LEU A 321 -3.85 5.82 -4.92
C LEU A 321 -4.75 5.10 -3.90
N PRO A 322 -5.32 5.81 -2.90
CA PRO A 322 -6.23 5.18 -1.96
C PRO A 322 -7.40 4.47 -2.66
N ARG A 323 -7.76 3.29 -2.16
CA ARG A 323 -8.76 2.41 -2.78
C ARG A 323 -9.91 2.12 -1.83
N GLU A 324 -11.14 2.20 -2.33
CA GLU A 324 -12.34 1.72 -1.65
C GLU A 324 -12.39 0.20 -1.70
N LEU A 325 -12.61 -0.43 -0.56
CA LEU A 325 -12.71 -1.87 -0.42
C LEU A 325 -14.17 -2.32 -0.29
N THR A 326 -14.51 -3.44 -0.93
CA THR A 326 -15.77 -4.17 -0.75
C THR A 326 -15.52 -5.67 -0.77
N VAL A 327 -16.38 -6.46 -0.12
CA VAL A 327 -16.35 -7.92 -0.26
C VAL A 327 -17.52 -8.35 -1.14
N ARG A 328 -17.21 -8.92 -2.30
CA ARG A 328 -18.18 -9.47 -3.24
C ARG A 328 -17.87 -10.93 -3.54
N ASN A 329 -18.86 -11.81 -3.43
CA ASN A 329 -18.71 -13.26 -3.67
C ASN A 329 -17.53 -13.89 -2.87
N GLY A 330 -17.31 -13.42 -1.62
CA GLY A 330 -16.21 -13.91 -0.79
C GLY A 330 -14.82 -13.40 -1.19
N ARG A 331 -14.73 -12.41 -2.06
CA ARG A 331 -13.48 -11.79 -2.52
C ARG A 331 -13.40 -10.33 -2.14
N LEU A 332 -12.20 -9.88 -1.78
CA LEU A 332 -11.90 -8.47 -1.62
C LEU A 332 -11.79 -7.82 -2.99
N CYS A 333 -12.63 -6.84 -3.25
CA CYS A 333 -12.63 -6.04 -4.47
C CYS A 333 -12.19 -4.61 -4.15
N GLN A 334 -11.49 -3.97 -5.07
CA GLN A 334 -10.87 -2.67 -4.88
C GLN A 334 -11.22 -1.72 -6.02
N GLN A 335 -11.54 -0.48 -5.70
CA GLN A 335 -11.73 0.58 -6.69
C GLN A 335 -10.97 1.85 -6.24
N PRO A 336 -10.47 2.67 -7.15
CA PRO A 336 -9.97 3.98 -6.79
C PRO A 336 -11.02 4.75 -6.01
N VAL A 337 -10.59 5.53 -4.99
CA VAL A 337 -11.51 6.38 -4.24
C VAL A 337 -12.35 7.25 -5.18
N ARG A 338 -13.65 7.37 -4.87
CA ARG A 338 -14.61 8.11 -5.72
C ARG A 338 -14.26 9.58 -5.88
N GLU A 339 -13.51 10.15 -4.97
CA GLU A 339 -13.02 11.53 -5.01
C GLU A 339 -12.15 11.81 -6.24
N LEU A 340 -11.51 10.77 -6.82
CA LEU A 340 -10.76 10.89 -8.07
C LEU A 340 -11.63 11.39 -9.24
N LEU A 341 -12.94 11.16 -9.21
CA LEU A 341 -13.85 11.62 -10.26
C LEU A 341 -13.86 13.14 -10.42
N ALA A 342 -13.60 13.89 -9.34
CA ALA A 342 -13.51 15.36 -9.38
C ALA A 342 -12.25 15.86 -10.11
N TYR A 343 -11.28 14.98 -10.37
CA TYR A 343 -10.03 15.29 -11.09
C TYR A 343 -10.11 14.99 -12.58
N ARG A 344 -11.23 14.45 -13.07
CA ARG A 344 -11.43 14.09 -14.48
C ARG A 344 -11.74 15.32 -15.33
N HIS A 345 -10.95 15.50 -16.37
CA HIS A 345 -11.10 16.53 -17.40
C HIS A 345 -11.00 15.89 -18.80
N ASP A 346 -11.29 16.63 -19.86
CA ASP A 346 -11.05 16.28 -21.26
C ASP A 346 -11.48 14.84 -21.60
N ARG A 347 -12.79 14.58 -21.52
CA ARG A 347 -13.35 13.25 -21.80
C ARG A 347 -13.22 12.89 -23.29
N HIS A 348 -12.67 11.71 -23.57
CA HIS A 348 -12.70 11.07 -24.87
C HIS A 348 -13.37 9.70 -24.75
N ALA A 349 -14.24 9.35 -25.70
CA ALA A 349 -14.93 8.07 -25.72
C ALA A 349 -15.11 7.55 -27.13
N TYR A 350 -14.80 6.27 -27.31
CA TYR A 350 -14.93 5.55 -28.58
C TYR A 350 -15.65 4.23 -28.33
N LYS A 351 -16.49 3.83 -29.28
CA LYS A 351 -17.25 2.59 -29.23
C LYS A 351 -16.91 1.73 -30.43
N ASP A 352 -16.93 0.41 -30.22
CA ASP A 352 -16.76 -0.61 -31.24
C ASP A 352 -15.49 -0.41 -32.10
N VAL A 353 -14.39 0.03 -31.49
CA VAL A 353 -13.11 0.27 -32.16
C VAL A 353 -12.51 -1.08 -32.57
N PRO A 354 -12.30 -1.33 -33.87
CA PRO A 354 -11.60 -2.54 -34.29
C PRO A 354 -10.10 -2.41 -34.00
N VAL A 355 -9.52 -3.43 -33.34
CA VAL A 355 -8.09 -3.50 -33.02
C VAL A 355 -7.51 -4.80 -33.58
N SER A 356 -6.55 -4.66 -34.49
CA SER A 356 -5.80 -5.80 -35.07
C SER A 356 -4.30 -5.50 -35.17
N GLN A 357 -3.95 -4.28 -35.53
CA GLN A 357 -2.59 -3.76 -35.60
C GLN A 357 -2.44 -2.64 -34.58
N LYS A 358 -1.27 -1.97 -34.54
CA LYS A 358 -1.07 -0.79 -33.69
C LYS A 358 -2.18 0.24 -34.01
N THR A 359 -2.97 0.55 -33.00
CA THR A 359 -4.10 1.48 -33.05
C THR A 359 -3.85 2.58 -32.01
N GLU A 360 -3.85 3.81 -32.48
CA GLU A 360 -3.80 5.02 -31.64
C GLU A 360 -5.11 5.78 -31.81
N LEU A 361 -5.62 6.37 -30.73
CA LEU A 361 -6.88 7.12 -30.77
C LEU A 361 -6.61 8.58 -30.42
N ASN A 362 -7.22 9.48 -31.16
CA ASN A 362 -7.03 10.92 -30.93
C ASN A 362 -7.48 11.31 -29.52
N GLY A 363 -6.63 12.04 -28.79
CA GLY A 363 -6.91 12.45 -27.41
C GLY A 363 -6.67 11.37 -26.35
N ILE A 364 -6.31 10.14 -26.71
CA ILE A 364 -5.93 9.08 -25.75
C ILE A 364 -4.41 9.06 -25.67
N ARG A 365 -3.85 9.96 -24.86
CA ARG A 365 -2.41 10.07 -24.57
C ARG A 365 -2.20 10.87 -23.29
N GLY A 366 -1.12 10.64 -22.58
CA GLY A 366 -0.72 11.39 -21.39
C GLY A 366 -0.17 10.48 -20.29
N ARG A 367 0.40 11.12 -19.27
CA ARG A 367 0.96 10.44 -18.09
C ARG A 367 0.02 10.48 -16.88
N THR A 368 -1.05 11.28 -16.93
CA THR A 368 -2.02 11.44 -15.84
C THR A 368 -3.41 11.21 -16.39
N MET A 369 -3.85 9.96 -16.37
CA MET A 369 -5.07 9.51 -17.07
C MET A 369 -5.89 8.56 -16.21
N ASP A 370 -7.21 8.58 -16.41
CA ASP A 370 -8.13 7.55 -15.92
C ASP A 370 -8.85 6.97 -17.14
N VAL A 371 -8.56 5.72 -17.47
CA VAL A 371 -8.98 5.06 -18.70
C VAL A 371 -9.75 3.79 -18.37
N THR A 372 -10.93 3.64 -18.94
CA THR A 372 -11.74 2.42 -18.87
C THR A 372 -11.86 1.77 -20.23
N LEU A 373 -11.70 0.45 -20.28
CA LEU A 373 -11.77 -0.35 -21.49
C LEU A 373 -12.69 -1.54 -21.30
N VAL A 374 -13.44 -1.87 -22.37
CA VAL A 374 -14.13 -3.16 -22.49
C VAL A 374 -13.66 -3.80 -23.78
N ILE A 375 -13.03 -4.96 -23.66
CA ILE A 375 -12.39 -5.66 -24.80
C ILE A 375 -13.19 -6.93 -25.09
N ARG A 376 -13.60 -7.09 -26.37
CA ARG A 376 -14.39 -8.22 -26.86
C ARG A 376 -13.70 -8.86 -28.07
N PRO A 377 -13.94 -10.17 -28.36
CA PRO A 377 -13.51 -10.76 -29.62
C PRO A 377 -14.29 -10.16 -30.78
N GLY A 378 -13.58 -9.78 -31.85
CA GLY A 378 -14.14 -9.49 -33.18
C GLY A 378 -14.24 -10.76 -34.02
N ASP A 379 -14.43 -10.58 -35.33
CA ASP A 379 -14.53 -11.70 -36.29
C ASP A 379 -13.26 -12.57 -36.27
N GLY A 380 -13.41 -13.87 -36.05
CA GLY A 380 -12.29 -14.80 -35.89
C GLY A 380 -11.57 -14.72 -34.52
N GLY A 381 -11.89 -13.72 -33.69
CA GLY A 381 -11.32 -13.53 -32.35
C GLY A 381 -9.86 -13.07 -32.38
N TYR A 382 -9.28 -13.00 -31.20
CA TYR A 382 -7.86 -12.66 -30.98
C TYR A 382 -7.23 -13.60 -29.93
N ARG A 383 -5.92 -13.72 -29.99
CA ARG A 383 -5.13 -14.47 -29.02
C ARG A 383 -4.55 -13.54 -27.95
N LEU A 384 -3.87 -12.48 -28.35
CA LEU A 384 -3.27 -11.49 -27.47
C LEU A 384 -3.90 -10.11 -27.68
N PHE A 385 -4.05 -9.36 -26.60
CA PHE A 385 -4.38 -7.95 -26.62
C PHE A 385 -3.35 -7.18 -25.79
N GLU A 386 -2.69 -6.20 -26.38
CA GLU A 386 -1.65 -5.39 -25.75
C GLU A 386 -2.10 -3.94 -25.61
N ILE A 387 -1.86 -3.37 -24.44
CA ILE A 387 -1.98 -1.93 -24.15
C ILE A 387 -0.58 -1.43 -23.87
N ARG A 388 -0.09 -0.48 -24.65
CA ARG A 388 1.17 0.20 -24.41
C ARG A 388 0.92 1.56 -23.78
N LEU A 389 1.76 1.91 -22.81
CA LEU A 389 1.69 3.11 -22.00
C LEU A 389 3.05 3.78 -21.95
N ALA A 390 3.07 5.08 -21.69
CA ALA A 390 4.32 5.83 -21.65
C ALA A 390 5.19 5.50 -22.87
N GLU A 391 4.56 5.50 -24.06
CA GLU A 391 5.18 5.09 -25.30
C GLU A 391 5.76 6.31 -26.02
N ASP A 392 7.00 6.13 -26.48
CA ASP A 392 7.66 7.00 -27.45
C ASP A 392 8.28 6.15 -28.57
N ASP A 393 9.20 6.72 -29.37
CA ASP A 393 9.84 5.99 -30.47
C ASP A 393 10.75 4.84 -30.01
N ALA A 394 11.22 4.85 -28.76
CA ALA A 394 12.21 3.92 -28.23
C ALA A 394 11.67 3.03 -27.09
N PHE A 395 10.81 3.58 -26.25
CA PHE A 395 10.42 2.98 -24.98
C PHE A 395 8.91 2.84 -24.82
N HIS A 396 8.48 1.89 -24.00
CA HIS A 396 7.09 1.70 -23.59
C HIS A 396 7.00 0.74 -22.40
N THR A 397 5.86 0.77 -21.73
CA THR A 397 5.42 -0.22 -20.74
C THR A 397 4.14 -0.88 -21.25
N SER A 398 3.97 -2.19 -21.09
CA SER A 398 2.82 -2.92 -21.62
C SER A 398 2.02 -3.66 -20.57
N PHE A 399 0.69 -3.74 -20.77
CA PHE A 399 -0.17 -4.79 -20.25
C PHE A 399 -0.61 -5.68 -21.41
N ILE A 400 -0.36 -6.99 -21.30
CA ILE A 400 -0.64 -7.96 -22.36
C ILE A 400 -1.61 -9.03 -21.82
N TYR A 401 -2.80 -9.10 -22.38
CA TYR A 401 -3.77 -10.13 -22.07
C TYR A 401 -3.66 -11.29 -23.05
N ASP A 402 -3.35 -12.49 -22.54
CA ASP A 402 -3.43 -13.75 -23.28
C ASP A 402 -4.79 -14.40 -22.99
N ARG A 403 -5.69 -14.34 -23.98
CA ARG A 403 -7.05 -14.85 -23.87
C ARG A 403 -7.09 -16.38 -23.70
N GLY A 404 -6.17 -17.10 -24.34
CA GLY A 404 -6.11 -18.56 -24.27
C GLY A 404 -5.65 -19.06 -22.90
N ARG A 405 -4.77 -18.30 -22.23
CA ARG A 405 -4.27 -18.59 -20.89
C ARG A 405 -5.08 -17.93 -19.80
N GLN A 406 -5.93 -16.98 -20.15
CA GLN A 406 -6.65 -16.10 -19.21
C GLN A 406 -5.67 -15.38 -18.27
N GLU A 407 -4.60 -14.83 -18.83
CA GLU A 407 -3.48 -14.28 -18.08
C GLU A 407 -3.19 -12.85 -18.55
N ILE A 408 -3.00 -11.93 -17.59
CA ILE A 408 -2.46 -10.61 -17.85
C ILE A 408 -0.99 -10.59 -17.44
N THR A 409 -0.13 -10.12 -18.34
CA THR A 409 1.27 -9.86 -18.09
C THR A 409 1.52 -8.35 -18.12
N ALA A 410 2.08 -7.79 -17.05
CA ALA A 410 2.69 -6.48 -17.10
C ALA A 410 4.17 -6.63 -17.46
N ASP A 411 4.62 -5.82 -18.41
CA ASP A 411 5.97 -5.86 -18.95
C ASP A 411 6.54 -4.45 -19.10
N ARG A 412 7.56 -4.13 -18.34
CA ARG A 412 8.33 -2.88 -18.40
C ARG A 412 9.78 -3.10 -18.85
N SER A 413 10.07 -4.23 -19.51
CA SER A 413 11.42 -4.52 -20.04
C SER A 413 11.91 -3.48 -21.04
N CYS A 414 10.98 -2.80 -21.72
CA CYS A 414 11.26 -1.74 -22.68
C CYS A 414 10.95 -0.33 -22.12
N SER A 415 10.88 -0.14 -20.80
CA SER A 415 10.52 1.16 -20.21
C SER A 415 11.67 2.16 -20.12
N GLY A 416 12.89 1.76 -20.46
CA GLY A 416 14.10 2.59 -20.27
C GLY A 416 14.57 2.68 -18.83
N ALA A 417 13.89 2.03 -17.87
CA ALA A 417 14.28 2.00 -16.47
C ALA A 417 15.46 1.04 -16.27
N GLU A 418 16.63 1.59 -16.01
CA GLU A 418 17.84 0.78 -15.71
C GLU A 418 17.84 0.21 -14.30
N THR A 419 16.92 0.69 -13.46
CA THR A 419 16.98 0.45 -12.01
C THR A 419 16.00 -0.63 -11.50
N ALA A 420 15.11 -1.18 -12.32
CA ALA A 420 14.18 -2.22 -11.89
C ALA A 420 14.82 -3.61 -11.87
N VAL A 421 14.66 -4.34 -10.77
CA VAL A 421 15.10 -5.74 -10.65
C VAL A 421 14.12 -6.67 -11.34
N LEU A 422 12.82 -6.45 -11.16
CA LEU A 422 11.75 -7.21 -11.76
C LEU A 422 11.07 -6.38 -12.86
N HIS A 423 11.16 -6.85 -14.10
CA HIS A 423 10.59 -6.15 -15.25
C HIS A 423 9.27 -6.73 -15.71
N ARG A 424 8.96 -7.97 -15.37
CA ARG A 424 7.81 -8.69 -15.90
C ARG A 424 7.14 -9.55 -14.85
N LYS A 425 5.82 -9.47 -14.75
CA LYS A 425 5.01 -10.30 -13.86
C LYS A 425 3.66 -10.62 -14.50
N SER A 426 3.20 -11.85 -14.30
CA SER A 426 1.92 -12.33 -14.84
C SER A 426 1.01 -12.84 -13.74
N PHE A 427 -0.29 -12.70 -13.93
CA PHE A 427 -1.32 -13.27 -13.06
C PHE A 427 -2.51 -13.78 -13.90
N ARG A 428 -3.21 -14.79 -13.39
CA ARG A 428 -4.40 -15.33 -14.04
C ARG A 428 -5.65 -14.57 -13.59
N ILE A 429 -6.55 -14.30 -14.54
CA ILE A 429 -7.86 -13.73 -14.26
C ILE A 429 -8.73 -14.81 -13.59
N THR A 430 -9.35 -14.47 -12.47
CA THR A 430 -10.13 -15.41 -11.65
C THR A 430 -11.54 -15.63 -12.17
N GLU A 431 -12.15 -14.64 -12.82
CA GLU A 431 -13.44 -14.75 -13.46
C GLU A 431 -13.33 -14.49 -14.96
N TYR A 432 -13.74 -15.46 -15.75
CA TYR A 432 -13.72 -15.38 -17.21
C TYR A 432 -15.11 -15.03 -17.75
N SER A 433 -15.14 -14.01 -18.59
CA SER A 433 -16.27 -13.72 -19.47
C SER A 433 -15.77 -13.47 -20.89
N ASN A 434 -16.69 -13.38 -21.88
CA ASN A 434 -16.32 -12.97 -23.22
C ASN A 434 -15.87 -11.51 -23.33
N GLU A 435 -16.11 -10.72 -22.28
CA GLU A 435 -15.69 -9.33 -22.16
C GLU A 435 -14.66 -9.20 -21.04
N LEU A 436 -13.56 -8.53 -21.33
CA LEU A 436 -12.57 -8.13 -20.34
C LEU A 436 -12.76 -6.65 -20.04
N LYS A 437 -13.09 -6.33 -18.78
CA LYS A 437 -13.20 -4.96 -18.30
C LYS A 437 -11.91 -4.57 -17.59
N LEU A 438 -11.34 -3.46 -18.01
CA LEU A 438 -10.13 -2.89 -17.41
C LEU A 438 -10.37 -1.41 -17.06
N ARG A 439 -9.88 -0.99 -15.91
CA ARG A 439 -9.69 0.42 -15.59
C ARG A 439 -8.22 0.63 -15.28
N LEU A 440 -7.63 1.64 -15.87
CA LEU A 440 -6.23 1.99 -15.74
C LEU A 440 -6.12 3.43 -15.23
N VAL A 441 -5.47 3.60 -14.10
CA VAL A 441 -5.15 4.92 -13.55
C VAL A 441 -3.65 5.15 -13.67
N LEU A 442 -3.28 6.20 -14.40
CA LEU A 442 -1.90 6.60 -14.62
C LEU A 442 -1.59 7.87 -13.85
N ASP A 443 -0.44 7.89 -13.20
CA ASP A 443 0.24 9.10 -12.76
C ASP A 443 1.64 9.14 -13.37
N ARG A 444 2.34 10.23 -13.19
CA ARG A 444 3.66 10.48 -13.80
C ARG A 444 4.60 9.28 -13.75
N TYR A 445 4.61 8.55 -12.64
CA TYR A 445 5.57 7.48 -12.35
C TYR A 445 4.91 6.13 -12.06
N SER A 446 3.61 5.98 -12.32
CA SER A 446 2.89 4.77 -11.95
C SER A 446 1.74 4.41 -12.87
N ALA A 447 1.40 3.12 -12.87
CA ALA A 447 0.19 2.57 -13.46
C ALA A 447 -0.47 1.61 -12.47
N GLU A 448 -1.77 1.83 -12.24
CA GLU A 448 -2.62 0.96 -11.44
C GLU A 448 -3.74 0.39 -12.31
N LEU A 449 -3.77 -0.93 -12.50
CA LEU A 449 -4.76 -1.64 -13.30
C LEU A 449 -5.78 -2.31 -12.38
N PHE A 450 -7.04 -2.12 -12.68
CA PHE A 450 -8.19 -2.76 -12.03
C PHE A 450 -8.91 -3.62 -13.04
N VAL A 451 -9.05 -4.91 -12.74
CA VAL A 451 -9.63 -5.92 -13.64
C VAL A 451 -11.02 -6.30 -13.13
N ASN A 452 -12.00 -6.41 -14.05
CA ASN A 452 -13.37 -6.86 -13.78
C ASN A 452 -14.00 -6.17 -12.55
N ASP A 453 -14.08 -4.84 -12.63
CA ASP A 453 -14.61 -4.01 -11.53
C ASP A 453 -13.82 -4.17 -10.20
N GLY A 454 -12.51 -4.39 -10.30
CA GLY A 454 -11.58 -4.41 -9.17
C GLY A 454 -11.48 -5.74 -8.42
N GLU A 455 -11.91 -6.84 -9.02
CA GLU A 455 -11.73 -8.19 -8.43
C GLU A 455 -10.26 -8.60 -8.32
N GLN A 456 -9.44 -8.07 -9.21
CA GLN A 456 -7.98 -8.13 -9.15
C GLN A 456 -7.39 -6.78 -9.51
N THR A 457 -6.25 -6.47 -8.90
CA THR A 457 -5.53 -5.23 -9.15
C THR A 457 -4.07 -5.52 -9.43
N PHE A 458 -3.44 -4.62 -10.18
CA PHE A 458 -2.01 -4.69 -10.47
C PHE A 458 -1.39 -3.31 -10.39
N THR A 459 -0.36 -3.18 -9.57
CA THR A 459 0.34 -1.92 -9.30
C THR A 459 1.79 -2.00 -9.76
N MET A 460 2.26 -0.99 -10.49
CA MET A 460 3.67 -0.86 -10.85
C MET A 460 4.10 0.59 -11.02
N THR A 461 5.38 0.84 -10.83
CA THR A 461 6.03 2.09 -11.20
C THR A 461 6.45 2.09 -12.67
N ILE A 462 6.47 3.26 -13.27
CA ILE A 462 6.89 3.52 -14.67
C ILE A 462 8.14 4.39 -14.63
N GLY A 463 9.23 3.91 -15.25
CA GLY A 463 10.51 4.60 -15.28
C GLY A 463 10.81 5.38 -16.57
N THR A 464 9.90 5.34 -17.57
CA THR A 464 10.07 6.05 -18.86
C THR A 464 10.03 7.57 -18.65
N ASP A 465 10.80 8.30 -19.44
CA ASP A 465 10.79 9.76 -19.47
C ASP A 465 9.36 10.33 -19.54
N LEU A 466 9.11 11.43 -18.82
CA LEU A 466 7.77 12.03 -18.74
C LEU A 466 7.25 12.57 -20.09
N GLY A 467 8.13 12.82 -21.06
CA GLY A 467 7.76 13.18 -22.43
C GLY A 467 7.17 12.04 -23.25
N ALA A 468 7.36 10.78 -22.82
CA ALA A 468 6.75 9.60 -23.41
C ALA A 468 5.28 9.49 -22.97
N GLU A 469 4.38 10.08 -23.74
CA GLU A 469 2.95 10.20 -23.43
C GLU A 469 2.07 9.26 -24.26
N GLY A 470 2.62 8.50 -25.21
CA GLY A 470 1.86 7.65 -26.10
C GLY A 470 1.10 6.55 -25.37
N ILE A 471 -0.12 6.29 -25.84
CA ILE A 471 -0.94 5.13 -25.48
C ILE A 471 -1.41 4.49 -26.77
N SER A 472 -1.10 3.21 -26.97
CA SER A 472 -1.52 2.46 -28.14
C SER A 472 -2.05 1.07 -27.77
N PHE A 473 -2.82 0.50 -28.70
CA PHE A 473 -3.48 -0.79 -28.58
C PHE A 473 -3.11 -1.68 -29.74
N ARG A 474 -3.00 -2.99 -29.48
CA ARG A 474 -2.71 -3.98 -30.53
C ARG A 474 -3.38 -5.30 -30.17
N ALA A 475 -3.81 -6.04 -31.21
CA ALA A 475 -4.28 -7.42 -31.02
C ALA A 475 -3.57 -8.38 -32.00
N ASP A 476 -3.36 -9.61 -31.56
CA ASP A 476 -2.98 -10.73 -32.43
C ASP A 476 -4.27 -11.46 -32.83
N GLY A 477 -4.84 -11.07 -33.97
CA GLY A 477 -6.18 -11.36 -34.42
C GLY A 477 -7.08 -10.12 -34.43
N ASN A 478 -8.38 -10.28 -34.29
CA ASN A 478 -9.35 -9.19 -34.31
C ASN A 478 -10.02 -9.02 -32.94
N ALA A 479 -9.82 -7.91 -32.31
CA ALA A 479 -10.53 -7.48 -31.11
C ALA A 479 -11.44 -6.27 -31.42
N VAL A 480 -12.45 -6.09 -30.58
CA VAL A 480 -13.28 -4.88 -30.56
C VAL A 480 -13.19 -4.26 -29.18
N MET A 481 -12.94 -2.97 -29.13
CA MET A 481 -12.73 -2.24 -27.89
C MET A 481 -13.70 -1.06 -27.75
N ASP A 482 -14.34 -0.94 -26.59
CA ASP A 482 -14.92 0.30 -26.12
C ASP A 482 -13.92 0.95 -25.17
N ILE A 483 -13.74 2.26 -25.27
CA ILE A 483 -12.82 3.00 -24.41
C ILE A 483 -13.42 4.34 -24.01
N GLU A 484 -13.25 4.69 -22.76
CA GLU A 484 -13.49 6.01 -22.20
C GLU A 484 -12.28 6.46 -21.41
N SER A 485 -11.84 7.68 -21.64
CA SER A 485 -10.67 8.24 -20.93
C SER A 485 -10.91 9.67 -20.49
N PHE A 486 -10.21 10.03 -19.44
CA PHE A 486 -10.15 11.38 -18.88
C PHE A 486 -8.68 11.74 -18.59
N THR A 487 -8.30 12.96 -18.86
CA THR A 487 -7.08 13.53 -18.29
C THR A 487 -7.33 13.83 -16.82
N LEU A 488 -6.38 13.51 -15.94
CA LEU A 488 -6.46 13.85 -14.53
C LEU A 488 -5.68 15.14 -14.26
N ARG A 489 -6.34 16.11 -13.61
CA ARG A 489 -5.75 17.38 -13.19
C ARG A 489 -6.29 17.77 -11.81
N LYS A 490 -5.50 18.48 -11.01
CA LYS A 490 -6.01 19.04 -9.74
C LYS A 490 -7.15 19.99 -10.05
N PRO A 491 -8.24 19.95 -9.28
CA PRO A 491 -9.30 20.94 -9.38
C PRO A 491 -8.72 22.36 -9.19
N ALA A 492 -9.31 23.35 -9.92
CA ALA A 492 -8.88 24.75 -9.88
C ALA A 492 -9.15 25.39 -8.50
#